data_d9ae87adc498500d55b39176ce858e89
#
_entry.id   d9ae87adc498500d55b39176ce858e89
#
_cell.length_a   1.000
_cell.length_b   1.000
_cell.length_c   1.000
_cell.angle_alpha   90.00
_cell.angle_beta   90.00
_cell.angle_gamma   90.00
#
_symmetry.space_group_name_H-M   'P 1'
#
loop_
_entity.id
_entity.type
_entity.pdbx_description
1 polymer ?
#
loop_
_entity_poly.entity_id
_entity_poly.type
_entity_poly.pdbx_seq_one_letter_code
_entity_poly.pdbx_strand_id
1 'polypeptide(L)'
;MTLRRAIDSLLNPPPSAPSATILVRLMAGGVFFSEGILKFVYVNQGVGRFTKIGIPAPGPMAHFVAILEIVGGLLLVSGFLTRLIAIPFVVEMIVAILSTKVALYLGTSPLPLPPAPPQIGIWAVLHESRSDYAQIMSVLFLLTAGPGPWSIDGMLALARKRQWLRNDDRLEPQMAIIVHTENLIRRDANARMWYWNARCSRS
;
A
#
# COMPACT_ATOMS: atom_id res chain seq x y z
N MET A 1 1.00 -9.61 18.89
CA MET A 1 0.51 -9.90 17.52
C MET A 1 1.40 -11.01 16.96
N THR A 2 0.89 -12.20 16.61
CA THR A 2 1.71 -13.31 16.15
C THR A 2 2.24 -13.03 14.75
N LEU A 3 3.51 -13.39 14.46
CA LEU A 3 4.17 -13.22 13.15
C LEU A 3 3.30 -13.71 12.00
N ARG A 4 2.57 -14.80 12.18
CA ARG A 4 1.62 -15.35 11.22
C ARG A 4 0.53 -14.36 10.83
N ARG A 5 -0.08 -13.63 11.80
CA ARG A 5 -1.10 -12.60 11.51
C ARG A 5 -0.54 -11.41 10.75
N ALA A 6 0.71 -11.03 11.02
CA ALA A 6 1.37 -9.95 10.27
C ALA A 6 1.60 -10.35 8.81
N ILE A 7 2.10 -11.56 8.57
CA ILE A 7 2.31 -12.10 7.21
C ILE A 7 0.97 -12.21 6.48
N ASP A 8 -0.08 -12.75 7.12
CA ASP A 8 -1.41 -12.86 6.51
C ASP A 8 -1.98 -11.48 6.15
N SER A 9 -1.77 -10.46 6.98
CA SER A 9 -2.22 -9.08 6.69
C SER A 9 -1.46 -8.44 5.53
N LEU A 10 -0.20 -8.80 5.31
CA LEU A 10 0.61 -8.33 4.18
C LEU A 10 0.20 -9.01 2.86
N LEU A 11 -0.04 -10.31 2.91
CA LEU A 11 -0.39 -11.12 1.72
C LEU A 11 -1.87 -11.05 1.35
N ASN A 12 -2.75 -10.82 2.33
CA ASN A 12 -4.20 -10.79 2.18
C ASN A 12 -4.80 -9.52 2.77
N PRO A 13 -4.48 -8.33 2.23
CA PRO A 13 -5.03 -7.09 2.74
C PRO A 13 -6.55 -7.05 2.54
N PRO A 14 -7.33 -6.65 3.56
CA PRO A 14 -8.75 -6.42 3.37
C PRO A 14 -8.94 -5.30 2.33
N PRO A 15 -9.95 -5.38 1.45
CA PRO A 15 -10.23 -4.36 0.44
C PRO A 15 -10.95 -3.15 1.06
N SER A 16 -10.35 -2.57 2.11
CA SER A 16 -10.94 -1.46 2.88
C SER A 16 -10.55 -0.09 2.33
N ALA A 17 -9.54 -0.02 1.47
CA ALA A 17 -9.10 1.24 0.87
C ALA A 17 -10.09 1.73 -0.20
N PRO A 18 -10.27 3.05 -0.36
CA PRO A 18 -11.14 3.63 -1.38
C PRO A 18 -10.65 3.31 -2.80
N SER A 19 -11.55 3.31 -3.78
CA SER A 19 -11.20 3.05 -5.19
C SER A 19 -10.19 4.05 -5.75
N ALA A 20 -10.18 5.29 -5.24
CA ALA A 20 -9.21 6.32 -5.60
C ALA A 20 -7.74 5.92 -5.30
N THR A 21 -7.49 4.89 -4.50
CA THR A 21 -6.14 4.33 -4.25
C THR A 21 -5.42 3.94 -5.56
N ILE A 22 -6.16 3.64 -6.63
CA ILE A 22 -5.57 3.38 -7.94
C ILE A 22 -4.70 4.54 -8.43
N LEU A 23 -5.09 5.79 -8.17
CA LEU A 23 -4.32 6.97 -8.57
C LEU A 23 -2.96 7.03 -7.87
N VAL A 24 -2.92 6.70 -6.58
CA VAL A 24 -1.68 6.65 -5.81
C VAL A 24 -0.78 5.52 -6.33
N ARG A 25 -1.35 4.37 -6.68
CA ARG A 25 -0.60 3.25 -7.26
C ARG A 25 -0.02 3.59 -8.62
N LEU A 26 -0.81 4.22 -9.50
CA LEU A 26 -0.34 4.64 -10.82
C LEU A 26 0.77 5.69 -10.71
N MET A 27 0.63 6.66 -9.82
CA MET A 27 1.65 7.68 -9.58
C MET A 27 2.93 7.07 -9.03
N ALA A 28 2.86 6.38 -7.89
CA ALA A 28 4.05 5.81 -7.25
C ALA A 28 4.70 4.73 -8.12
N GLY A 29 3.91 3.78 -8.61
CA GLY A 29 4.40 2.68 -9.43
C GLY A 29 4.97 3.15 -10.77
N GLY A 30 4.35 4.14 -11.39
CA GLY A 30 4.84 4.75 -12.65
C GLY A 30 6.17 5.45 -12.46
N VAL A 31 6.35 6.20 -11.37
CA VAL A 31 7.64 6.87 -11.08
C VAL A 31 8.72 5.83 -10.80
N PHE A 32 8.51 4.84 -9.92
CA PHE A 32 9.50 3.79 -9.68
C PHE A 32 9.85 3.04 -10.95
N PHE A 33 8.86 2.67 -11.76
CA PHE A 33 9.12 1.97 -13.03
C PHE A 33 10.00 2.79 -13.97
N SER A 34 9.72 4.08 -14.14
CA SER A 34 10.53 4.95 -14.99
C SER A 34 11.95 5.16 -14.45
N GLU A 35 12.10 5.37 -13.14
CA GLU A 35 13.41 5.52 -12.48
C GLU A 35 14.28 4.25 -12.63
N GLY A 36 13.66 3.07 -12.52
CA GLY A 36 14.35 1.80 -12.73
C GLY A 36 14.87 1.66 -14.17
N ILE A 37 14.07 2.04 -15.17
CA ILE A 37 14.52 2.06 -16.58
C ILE A 37 15.68 3.04 -16.77
N LEU A 38 15.59 4.25 -16.21
CA LEU A 38 16.63 5.27 -16.33
C LEU A 38 17.97 4.80 -15.80
N LYS A 39 18.00 3.95 -14.75
CA LYS A 39 19.23 3.38 -14.19
C LYS A 39 19.95 2.42 -15.16
N PHE A 40 19.22 1.79 -16.07
CA PHE A 40 19.82 0.96 -17.13
C PHE A 40 20.24 1.79 -18.35
N VAL A 41 19.44 2.79 -18.71
CA VAL A 41 19.68 3.59 -19.92
C VAL A 41 20.81 4.59 -19.72
N TYR A 42 20.90 5.20 -18.53
CA TYR A 42 21.88 6.26 -18.25
C TYR A 42 22.84 5.85 -17.14
N VAL A 43 24.12 5.70 -17.47
CA VAL A 43 25.18 5.36 -16.49
C VAL A 43 25.20 6.33 -15.30
N ASN A 44 24.93 7.61 -15.54
CA ASN A 44 24.89 8.65 -14.50
C ASN A 44 23.70 8.51 -13.53
N GLN A 45 22.66 7.78 -13.89
CA GLN A 45 21.54 7.46 -13.00
C GLN A 45 21.72 6.09 -12.32
N GLY A 46 22.42 5.17 -12.98
CA GLY A 46 22.72 3.83 -12.49
C GLY A 46 24.09 3.74 -11.78
N VAL A 47 24.94 2.86 -12.28
CA VAL A 47 26.24 2.51 -11.67
C VAL A 47 27.10 3.74 -11.36
N GLY A 48 27.18 4.71 -12.28
CA GLY A 48 27.96 5.92 -12.09
C GLY A 48 27.48 6.78 -10.91
N ARG A 49 26.16 6.86 -10.67
CA ARG A 49 25.60 7.56 -9.51
C ARG A 49 25.97 6.83 -8.21
N PHE A 50 25.77 5.51 -8.16
CA PHE A 50 26.07 4.69 -6.99
C PHE A 50 27.56 4.73 -6.62
N THR A 51 28.45 4.75 -7.61
CA THR A 51 29.88 4.94 -7.40
C THR A 51 30.20 6.29 -6.76
N LYS A 52 29.61 7.38 -7.29
CA LYS A 52 29.84 8.75 -6.78
C LYS A 52 29.38 8.93 -5.33
N ILE A 53 28.24 8.36 -4.94
CA ILE A 53 27.70 8.45 -3.57
C ILE A 53 28.32 7.44 -2.61
N GLY A 54 29.29 6.60 -3.07
CA GLY A 54 30.03 5.69 -2.22
C GLY A 54 29.26 4.44 -1.77
N ILE A 55 28.23 4.00 -2.51
CA ILE A 55 27.52 2.76 -2.20
C ILE A 55 28.46 1.56 -2.41
N PRO A 56 28.55 0.62 -1.43
CA PRO A 56 29.34 -0.60 -1.59
C PRO A 56 28.86 -1.44 -2.79
N ALA A 57 29.79 -2.03 -3.54
CA ALA A 57 29.51 -2.81 -4.73
C ALA A 57 28.56 -2.10 -5.71
N PRO A 58 28.90 -0.91 -6.24
CA PRO A 58 27.99 -0.02 -6.94
C PRO A 58 27.33 -0.67 -8.17
N GLY A 59 28.04 -1.55 -8.90
CA GLY A 59 27.49 -2.26 -10.06
C GLY A 59 26.33 -3.17 -9.68
N PRO A 60 26.54 -4.23 -8.88
CA PRO A 60 25.49 -5.12 -8.43
C PRO A 60 24.34 -4.39 -7.72
N MET A 61 24.65 -3.39 -6.88
CA MET A 61 23.64 -2.67 -6.12
C MET A 61 22.75 -1.80 -7.02
N ALA A 62 23.33 -1.10 -8.00
CA ALA A 62 22.57 -0.31 -8.95
C ALA A 62 21.61 -1.17 -9.80
N HIS A 63 22.08 -2.35 -10.26
CA HIS A 63 21.22 -3.27 -11.00
C HIS A 63 20.12 -3.88 -10.12
N PHE A 64 20.45 -4.23 -8.88
CA PHE A 64 19.44 -4.72 -7.92
C PHE A 64 18.33 -3.69 -7.71
N VAL A 65 18.69 -2.43 -7.43
CA VAL A 65 17.71 -1.36 -7.23
C VAL A 65 16.92 -1.10 -8.51
N ALA A 66 17.57 -1.06 -9.67
CA ALA A 66 16.88 -0.88 -10.94
C ALA A 66 15.83 -1.98 -11.22
N ILE A 67 16.18 -3.25 -10.96
CA ILE A 67 15.24 -4.37 -11.10
C ILE A 67 14.10 -4.26 -10.07
N LEU A 68 14.42 -3.93 -8.82
CA LEU A 68 13.42 -3.71 -7.76
C LEU A 68 12.42 -2.63 -8.18
N GLU A 69 12.89 -1.51 -8.72
CA GLU A 69 12.03 -0.40 -9.17
C GLU A 69 11.18 -0.78 -10.38
N ILE A 70 11.73 -1.49 -11.37
CA ILE A 70 10.95 -1.92 -12.54
C ILE A 70 9.87 -2.92 -12.13
N VAL A 71 10.28 -4.01 -11.48
CA VAL A 71 9.35 -5.09 -11.10
C VAL A 71 8.37 -4.58 -10.05
N GLY A 72 8.87 -3.93 -9.01
CA GLY A 72 8.05 -3.39 -7.93
C GLY A 72 7.09 -2.29 -8.39
N GLY A 73 7.52 -1.43 -9.32
CA GLY A 73 6.66 -0.43 -9.94
C GLY A 73 5.48 -1.07 -10.68
N LEU A 74 5.73 -2.12 -11.47
CA LEU A 74 4.67 -2.89 -12.14
C LEU A 74 3.74 -3.59 -11.13
N LEU A 75 4.28 -4.12 -10.03
CA LEU A 75 3.49 -4.73 -8.96
C LEU A 75 2.60 -3.70 -8.27
N LEU A 76 3.09 -2.48 -8.02
CA LEU A 76 2.28 -1.39 -7.47
C LEU A 76 1.18 -0.96 -8.44
N VAL A 77 1.50 -0.77 -9.72
CA VAL A 77 0.51 -0.39 -10.75
C VAL A 77 -0.61 -1.43 -10.84
N SER A 78 -0.26 -2.72 -10.92
CA SER A 78 -1.24 -3.81 -10.98
C SER A 78 -1.99 -4.02 -9.66
N GLY A 79 -1.41 -3.57 -8.54
CA GLY A 79 -1.93 -3.81 -7.20
C GLY A 79 -1.79 -5.26 -6.77
N PHE A 80 -0.68 -5.88 -7.13
CA PHE A 80 -0.31 -7.22 -6.73
C PHE A 80 0.82 -7.19 -5.71
N LEU A 81 0.66 -7.90 -4.59
CA LEU A 81 1.58 -7.87 -3.45
C LEU A 81 1.92 -6.45 -2.96
N THR A 82 0.96 -5.53 -3.06
CA THR A 82 1.14 -4.09 -2.85
C THR A 82 1.81 -3.76 -1.53
N ARG A 83 1.36 -4.35 -0.42
CA ARG A 83 1.95 -4.11 0.90
C ARG A 83 3.34 -4.69 1.03
N LEU A 84 3.58 -5.84 0.42
CA LEU A 84 4.88 -6.51 0.50
C LEU A 84 5.96 -5.68 -0.23
N ILE A 85 5.66 -5.20 -1.44
CA ILE A 85 6.61 -4.41 -2.24
C ILE A 85 6.78 -2.97 -1.70
N ALA A 86 5.80 -2.44 -0.99
CA ALA A 86 5.93 -1.14 -0.34
C ALA A 86 7.04 -1.10 0.73
N ILE A 87 7.34 -2.23 1.39
CA ILE A 87 8.38 -2.30 2.43
C ILE A 87 9.77 -1.99 1.85
N PRO A 88 10.27 -2.72 0.83
CA PRO A 88 11.57 -2.39 0.24
C PRO A 88 11.61 -0.99 -0.37
N PHE A 89 10.53 -0.47 -0.91
CA PHE A 89 10.49 0.91 -1.41
C PHE A 89 10.61 1.96 -0.30
N VAL A 90 10.02 1.74 0.87
CA VAL A 90 10.26 2.62 2.03
C VAL A 90 11.73 2.61 2.43
N VAL A 91 12.36 1.44 2.49
CA VAL A 91 13.80 1.32 2.80
C VAL A 91 14.64 2.02 1.74
N GLU A 92 14.35 1.79 0.48
CA GLU A 92 15.04 2.42 -0.65
C GLU A 92 14.98 3.96 -0.58
N MET A 93 13.79 4.52 -0.35
CA MET A 93 13.62 5.97 -0.24
C MET A 93 14.38 6.57 0.96
N ILE A 94 14.39 5.87 2.09
CA ILE A 94 15.18 6.30 3.26
C ILE A 94 16.67 6.31 2.91
N VAL A 95 17.18 5.24 2.29
CA VAL A 95 18.59 5.15 1.87
C VAL A 95 18.91 6.24 0.85
N ALA A 96 18.05 6.48 -0.14
CA ALA A 96 18.23 7.53 -1.15
C ALA A 96 18.32 8.93 -0.52
N ILE A 97 17.43 9.25 0.42
CA ILE A 97 17.46 10.53 1.13
C ILE A 97 18.74 10.66 1.96
N LEU A 98 19.08 9.65 2.76
CA LEU A 98 20.26 9.72 3.63
C LEU A 98 21.57 9.81 2.82
N SER A 99 21.69 9.06 1.73
CA SER A 99 22.91 9.02 0.92
C SER A 99 23.14 10.28 0.07
N THR A 100 22.07 11.02 -0.27
CA THR A 100 22.19 12.17 -1.18
C THR A 100 21.90 13.51 -0.51
N LYS A 101 20.90 13.58 0.38
CA LYS A 101 20.42 14.86 0.91
C LYS A 101 21.22 15.34 2.12
N VAL A 102 21.80 14.44 2.90
CA VAL A 102 22.72 14.83 3.99
C VAL A 102 23.95 15.53 3.42
N ALA A 103 24.56 14.98 2.37
CA ALA A 103 25.69 15.59 1.69
C ALA A 103 25.32 16.93 1.03
N LEU A 104 24.12 17.05 0.47
CA LEU A 104 23.60 18.31 -0.07
C LEU A 104 23.42 19.38 1.02
N TYR A 105 22.91 18.99 2.20
CA TYR A 105 22.77 19.88 3.34
C TYR A 105 24.10 20.45 3.79
N LEU A 106 25.14 19.61 3.85
CA LEU A 106 26.48 19.96 4.30
C LEU A 106 27.31 20.68 3.21
N GLY A 107 26.84 20.74 1.97
CA GLY A 107 27.61 21.29 0.84
C GLY A 107 28.75 20.38 0.36
N THR A 108 28.76 19.11 0.77
CA THR A 108 29.79 18.10 0.42
C THR A 108 29.29 17.09 -0.61
N SER A 109 28.23 17.43 -1.34
CA SER A 109 27.60 16.50 -2.30
C SER A 109 28.57 16.07 -3.39
N PRO A 110 28.77 14.75 -3.60
CA PRO A 110 29.57 14.24 -4.71
C PRO A 110 28.80 14.27 -6.05
N LEU A 111 27.50 14.59 -5.98
CA LEU A 111 26.65 14.78 -7.16
C LEU A 111 26.67 16.26 -7.57
N PRO A 112 26.35 16.55 -8.85
CA PRO A 112 26.17 17.92 -9.30
C PRO A 112 25.16 18.67 -8.41
N LEU A 113 25.48 19.89 -8.04
CA LEU A 113 24.55 20.76 -7.34
C LEU A 113 23.37 21.15 -8.23
N PRO A 114 22.21 21.52 -7.66
CA PRO A 114 21.10 22.06 -8.42
C PRO A 114 21.52 23.23 -9.33
N PRO A 115 20.97 23.33 -10.54
CA PRO A 115 21.39 24.37 -11.50
C PRO A 115 21.02 25.80 -11.08
N ALA A 116 20.03 25.93 -10.21
CA ALA A 116 19.56 27.21 -9.70
C ALA A 116 19.50 27.21 -8.16
N PRO A 117 19.63 28.38 -7.49
CA PRO A 117 19.43 28.50 -6.06
C PRO A 117 18.04 28.05 -5.60
N PRO A 118 17.92 27.49 -4.38
CA PRO A 118 18.98 27.22 -3.42
C PRO A 118 19.82 25.99 -3.76
N GLN A 119 21.15 26.09 -3.64
CA GLN A 119 22.08 25.02 -4.04
C GLN A 119 22.62 24.19 -2.87
N ILE A 120 22.62 24.74 -1.66
CA ILE A 120 23.15 24.12 -0.44
C ILE A 120 22.26 24.46 0.76
N GLY A 121 22.29 23.63 1.79
CA GLY A 121 21.60 23.85 3.05
C GLY A 121 20.14 23.35 3.04
N ILE A 122 19.38 23.73 4.08
CA ILE A 122 18.03 23.20 4.32
C ILE A 122 17.06 23.45 3.16
N TRP A 123 17.12 24.63 2.56
CA TRP A 123 16.21 24.98 1.45
C TRP A 123 16.48 24.18 0.18
N ALA A 124 17.77 23.88 -0.09
CA ALA A 124 18.15 22.99 -1.20
C ALA A 124 17.63 21.57 -0.94
N VAL A 125 17.80 21.07 0.28
CA VAL A 125 17.30 19.74 0.67
C VAL A 125 15.79 19.67 0.52
N LEU A 126 15.04 20.63 1.04
CA LEU A 126 13.57 20.64 0.91
C LEU A 126 13.12 20.70 -0.54
N HIS A 127 13.78 21.52 -1.35
CA HIS A 127 13.48 21.64 -2.78
C HIS A 127 13.75 20.34 -3.54
N GLU A 128 14.90 19.71 -3.32
CA GLU A 128 15.34 18.50 -4.00
C GLU A 128 14.69 17.22 -3.46
N SER A 129 14.12 17.26 -2.25
CA SER A 129 13.45 16.07 -1.64
C SER A 129 11.96 16.00 -1.92
N ARG A 130 11.38 16.94 -2.66
CA ARG A 130 9.92 16.98 -2.88
C ARG A 130 9.36 15.71 -3.53
N SER A 131 10.08 15.17 -4.52
CA SER A 131 9.71 13.90 -5.17
C SER A 131 9.90 12.70 -4.25
N ASP A 132 11.02 12.65 -3.53
CA ASP A 132 11.32 11.60 -2.57
C ASP A 132 10.26 11.58 -1.45
N TYR A 133 9.87 12.77 -0.96
CA TYR A 133 8.80 12.91 0.03
C TYR A 133 7.45 12.42 -0.50
N ALA A 134 7.07 12.81 -1.72
CA ALA A 134 5.83 12.34 -2.33
C ALA A 134 5.81 10.81 -2.50
N GLN A 135 6.94 10.23 -2.91
CA GLN A 135 7.07 8.78 -3.07
C GLN A 135 7.00 8.04 -1.74
N ILE A 136 7.73 8.48 -0.71
CA ILE A 136 7.68 7.83 0.61
C ILE A 136 6.29 7.90 1.22
N MET A 137 5.61 9.05 1.12
CA MET A 137 4.22 9.19 1.60
C MET A 137 3.25 8.29 0.84
N SER A 138 3.44 8.14 -0.47
CA SER A 138 2.61 7.27 -1.31
C SER A 138 2.78 5.80 -0.96
N VAL A 139 4.03 5.32 -0.79
CA VAL A 139 4.25 3.91 -0.41
C VAL A 139 3.85 3.63 1.03
N LEU A 140 4.00 4.57 1.97
CA LEU A 140 3.47 4.46 3.33
C LEU A 140 1.94 4.40 3.34
N PHE A 141 1.28 5.21 2.52
CA PHE A 141 -0.16 5.13 2.34
C PHE A 141 -0.57 3.75 1.82
N LEU A 142 0.08 3.22 0.77
CA LEU A 142 -0.21 1.91 0.21
C LEU A 142 0.08 0.76 1.20
N LEU A 143 1.12 0.89 2.02
CA LEU A 143 1.44 -0.08 3.06
C LEU A 143 0.35 -0.14 4.14
N THR A 144 -0.20 1.00 4.54
CA THR A 144 -1.21 1.11 5.61
C THR A 144 -2.63 0.87 5.08
N ALA A 145 -3.07 1.63 4.09
CA ALA A 145 -4.41 1.56 3.52
C ALA A 145 -4.63 0.27 2.70
N GLY A 146 -3.58 -0.22 2.03
CA GLY A 146 -3.66 -1.38 1.14
C GLY A 146 -3.96 -1.01 -0.31
N PRO A 147 -4.15 -2.05 -1.18
CA PRO A 147 -4.20 -1.89 -2.63
C PRO A 147 -5.50 -1.28 -3.19
N GLY A 148 -6.59 -1.31 -2.42
CA GLY A 148 -7.92 -0.90 -2.88
C GLY A 148 -8.64 -1.96 -3.72
N PRO A 149 -9.95 -1.74 -4.04
CA PRO A 149 -10.80 -2.74 -4.71
C PRO A 149 -10.40 -3.02 -6.15
N TRP A 150 -9.84 -2.03 -6.87
CA TRP A 150 -9.39 -2.16 -8.25
C TRP A 150 -7.92 -2.60 -8.33
N SER A 151 -7.65 -3.77 -7.72
CA SER A 151 -6.31 -4.35 -7.63
C SER A 151 -6.39 -5.86 -7.76
N ILE A 152 -5.31 -6.50 -8.19
CA ILE A 152 -5.23 -7.96 -8.24
C ILE A 152 -5.41 -8.54 -6.83
N ASP A 153 -4.76 -7.96 -5.82
CA ASP A 153 -4.92 -8.38 -4.41
C ASP A 153 -6.38 -8.29 -3.95
N GLY A 154 -7.09 -7.21 -4.32
CA GLY A 154 -8.51 -7.03 -4.00
C GLY A 154 -9.40 -8.07 -4.68
N MET A 155 -9.15 -8.37 -5.95
CA MET A 155 -9.88 -9.41 -6.69
C MET A 155 -9.65 -10.80 -6.08
N LEU A 156 -8.41 -11.12 -5.73
CA LEU A 156 -8.07 -12.40 -5.09
C LEU A 156 -8.71 -12.52 -3.70
N ALA A 157 -8.74 -11.45 -2.92
CA ALA A 157 -9.40 -11.43 -1.62
C ALA A 157 -10.91 -11.69 -1.72
N LEU A 158 -11.57 -11.06 -2.71
CA LEU A 158 -12.99 -11.29 -2.98
C LEU A 158 -13.27 -12.73 -3.46
N ALA A 159 -12.41 -13.28 -4.34
CA ALA A 159 -12.54 -14.66 -4.81
C ALA A 159 -12.42 -15.66 -3.66
N ARG A 160 -11.43 -15.49 -2.78
CA ARG A 160 -11.26 -16.33 -1.56
C ARG A 160 -12.47 -16.24 -0.63
N LYS A 161 -13.00 -15.03 -0.42
CA LYS A 161 -14.20 -14.85 0.42
C LYS A 161 -15.41 -15.58 -0.16
N ARG A 162 -15.64 -15.50 -1.48
CA ARG A 162 -16.71 -16.24 -2.16
C ARG A 162 -16.54 -17.76 -2.06
N GLN A 163 -15.32 -18.24 -2.21
CA GLN A 163 -15.00 -19.67 -2.09
C GLN A 163 -15.24 -20.16 -0.65
N TRP A 164 -14.83 -19.38 0.34
CA TRP A 164 -15.06 -19.70 1.76
C TRP A 164 -16.55 -19.79 2.07
N LEU A 165 -17.37 -18.81 1.63
CA LEU A 165 -18.82 -18.82 1.81
C LEU A 165 -19.50 -20.01 1.12
N ARG A 166 -18.99 -20.45 -0.03
CA ARG A 166 -19.54 -21.59 -0.77
C ARG A 166 -19.21 -22.94 -0.11
N ASN A 167 -18.05 -23.03 0.53
CA ASN A 167 -17.57 -24.27 1.15
C ASN A 167 -18.02 -24.43 2.60
N ASP A 168 -18.68 -23.42 3.17
CA ASP A 168 -19.15 -23.46 4.56
C ASP A 168 -20.59 -23.93 4.65
N ASP A 169 -20.81 -25.22 4.27
CA ASP A 169 -22.09 -25.91 4.37
C ASP A 169 -22.68 -25.93 5.79
N ARG A 170 -21.90 -25.51 6.80
CA ARG A 170 -22.34 -25.40 8.21
C ARG A 170 -23.00 -24.08 8.53
N LEU A 171 -22.84 -23.03 7.72
CA LEU A 171 -23.47 -21.72 7.98
C LEU A 171 -24.94 -21.70 7.51
N GLU A 172 -25.32 -22.43 6.48
CA GLU A 172 -26.71 -22.49 6.00
C GLU A 172 -27.71 -22.90 7.10
N PRO A 173 -27.51 -24.04 7.82
CA PRO A 173 -28.44 -24.42 8.87
C PRO A 173 -28.45 -23.46 10.06
N GLN A 174 -27.31 -22.87 10.44
CA GLN A 174 -27.24 -21.91 11.55
C GLN A 174 -27.88 -20.57 11.20
N MET A 175 -27.67 -20.06 9.99
CA MET A 175 -28.33 -18.86 9.49
C MET A 175 -29.86 -19.07 9.39
N ALA A 176 -30.29 -20.21 8.92
CA ALA A 176 -31.72 -20.58 8.87
C ALA A 176 -32.34 -20.62 10.27
N ILE A 177 -31.61 -21.16 11.26
CA ILE A 177 -32.06 -21.19 12.67
C ILE A 177 -32.16 -19.77 13.24
N ILE A 178 -31.16 -18.91 13.00
CA ILE A 178 -31.12 -17.52 13.48
C ILE A 178 -32.30 -16.73 12.88
N VAL A 179 -32.49 -16.80 11.56
CA VAL A 179 -33.61 -16.12 10.90
C VAL A 179 -34.96 -16.66 11.35
N HIS A 180 -35.08 -17.96 11.60
CA HIS A 180 -36.29 -18.56 12.12
C HIS A 180 -36.58 -18.09 13.56
N THR A 181 -35.55 -18.02 14.41
CA THR A 181 -35.69 -17.55 15.81
C THR A 181 -36.02 -16.06 15.87
N GLU A 182 -35.41 -15.22 15.05
CA GLU A 182 -35.77 -13.80 14.96
C GLU A 182 -37.23 -13.60 14.50
N ASN A 183 -37.69 -14.38 13.53
CA ASN A 183 -39.07 -14.33 13.07
C ASN A 183 -40.07 -14.79 14.16
N LEU A 184 -39.73 -15.79 14.96
CA LEU A 184 -40.55 -16.23 16.08
C LEU A 184 -40.63 -15.16 17.18
N ILE A 185 -39.50 -14.54 17.55
CA ILE A 185 -39.47 -13.46 18.55
C ILE A 185 -40.29 -12.26 18.07
N ARG A 186 -40.20 -11.91 16.80
CA ARG A 186 -40.98 -10.81 16.20
C ARG A 186 -42.49 -11.10 16.21
N ARG A 187 -42.89 -12.35 15.94
CA ARG A 187 -44.28 -12.78 16.00
C ARG A 187 -44.84 -12.72 17.43
N ASP A 188 -44.06 -13.16 18.41
CA ASP A 188 -44.46 -13.16 19.82
C ASP A 188 -44.52 -11.73 20.39
N ALA A 189 -43.63 -10.84 20.01
CA ALA A 189 -43.69 -9.42 20.36
C ALA A 189 -44.93 -8.73 19.78
N ASN A 190 -45.30 -9.01 18.54
CA ASN A 190 -46.50 -8.49 17.90
C ASN A 190 -47.77 -9.06 18.56
N ALA A 191 -47.79 -10.35 18.89
CA ALA A 191 -48.92 -10.96 19.61
C ALA A 191 -49.14 -10.31 20.98
N ARG A 192 -48.08 -10.07 21.75
CA ARG A 192 -48.15 -9.37 23.05
C ARG A 192 -48.64 -7.93 22.93
N MET A 193 -48.24 -7.22 21.88
CA MET A 193 -48.72 -5.85 21.61
C MET A 193 -50.20 -5.82 21.27
N TRP A 194 -50.70 -6.81 20.54
CA TRP A 194 -52.15 -6.99 20.29
C TRP A 194 -52.93 -7.27 21.54
N TYR A 195 -52.47 -8.14 22.45
CA TYR A 195 -53.11 -8.43 23.74
C TYR A 195 -53.15 -7.20 24.65
N TRP A 196 -52.13 -6.36 24.61
CA TRP A 196 -52.06 -5.13 25.39
C TRP A 196 -53.07 -4.08 24.90
N ASN A 197 -53.12 -3.85 23.58
CA ASN A 197 -54.04 -2.92 22.95
C ASN A 197 -55.53 -3.37 23.15
N ALA A 198 -55.78 -4.66 23.04
CA ALA A 198 -57.14 -5.21 23.24
C ALA A 198 -57.64 -5.09 24.71
N ARG A 199 -56.73 -5.02 25.68
CA ARG A 199 -57.07 -4.83 27.10
C ARG A 199 -57.26 -3.35 27.43
N CYS A 200 -56.52 -2.43 26.82
CA CYS A 200 -56.70 -1.00 27.05
C CYS A 200 -57.92 -0.38 26.34
N SER A 201 -58.48 -1.05 25.35
CA SER A 201 -59.68 -0.56 24.65
C SER A 201 -61.00 -0.95 25.33
N ARG A 202 -61.02 -1.70 26.49
CA ARG A 202 -62.14 -2.13 27.21
C ARG A 202 -62.26 -1.49 28.61
N SER A 203 -61.46 -0.51 28.93
CA SER A 203 -61.52 0.35 30.09
C SER A 203 -61.93 1.76 29.68
#